data_864b3d53c762695f1731bcf7dde71b27
#
_entry.id   864b3d53c762695f1731bcf7dde71b27
#
_cell.length_a   1.000
_cell.length_b   1.000
_cell.length_c   1.000
_cell.angle_alpha   90.00
_cell.angle_beta   90.00
_cell.angle_gamma   90.00
#
_symmetry.space_group_name_H-M   'P 1'
#
loop_
_entity.id
_entity.type
_entity.pdbx_description
1 polymer ?
#
loop_
_entity_poly.entity_id
_entity_poly.type
_entity_poly.pdbx_seq_one_letter_code
_entity_poly.pdbx_strand_id
1 'polypeptide(L)'
;LREAPAFELRDQFRDTHTISFPREGLLGLGIADRHCAHDGDPWNDAVRERYGARIDLCGVAALEDIPFWWRPLVRPVLRRYVEEPILLDWHNELAARYRFRPECVNVYIIAPDGTILLRLFGKARPAKLRRLYTVVDAWLEEQAPDS
;
A
#
# COMPACT_ATOMS: atom_id res chain seq x y z
N LEU A 1 -0.98 16.24 2.01
CA LEU A 1 -0.83 15.42 0.80
C LEU A 1 -2.21 15.07 0.26
N ARG A 2 -2.59 15.65 -0.87
CA ARG A 2 -3.91 15.45 -1.49
C ARG A 2 -3.86 14.56 -2.71
N GLU A 3 -2.75 14.60 -3.44
CA GLU A 3 -2.57 13.84 -4.66
C GLU A 3 -1.48 12.82 -4.50
N ALA A 4 -1.74 11.61 -4.99
CA ALA A 4 -0.79 10.53 -4.92
C ALA A 4 0.28 10.69 -6.01
N PRO A 5 1.57 10.76 -5.66
CA PRO A 5 2.63 10.72 -6.66
C PRO A 5 2.64 9.41 -7.43
N ALA A 6 2.83 9.50 -8.75
CA ALA A 6 3.10 8.32 -9.56
C ALA A 6 4.50 7.80 -9.24
N PHE A 7 4.70 6.49 -9.40
CA PHE A 7 6.01 5.89 -9.14
C PHE A 7 6.23 4.59 -9.88
N GLU A 8 7.48 4.17 -9.93
CA GLU A 8 7.90 2.90 -10.50
C GLU A 8 8.92 2.26 -9.58
N LEU A 9 8.67 1.02 -9.18
CA LEU A 9 9.57 0.25 -8.31
C LEU A 9 9.60 -1.21 -8.75
N ARG A 10 10.68 -1.90 -8.41
CA ARG A 10 10.80 -3.35 -8.62
C ARG A 10 10.40 -4.09 -7.37
N ASP A 11 9.80 -5.27 -7.56
CA ASP A 11 9.44 -6.17 -6.48
C ASP A 11 10.56 -7.16 -6.15
N GLN A 12 10.28 -8.12 -5.24
CA GLN A 12 11.24 -9.15 -4.85
C GLN A 12 11.60 -10.12 -5.96
N PHE A 13 10.80 -10.18 -7.02
CA PHE A 13 11.05 -11.01 -8.21
C PHE A 13 11.74 -10.22 -9.33
N ARG A 14 12.10 -8.97 -9.07
CA ARG A 14 12.71 -8.02 -10.03
C ARG A 14 11.77 -7.56 -11.13
N ASP A 15 10.48 -7.81 -11.00
CA ASP A 15 9.48 -7.28 -11.91
C ASP A 15 9.21 -5.82 -11.60
N THR A 16 9.12 -5.00 -12.64
CA THR A 16 8.87 -3.56 -12.50
C THR A 16 7.37 -3.31 -12.45
N HIS A 17 6.96 -2.53 -11.44
CA HIS A 17 5.57 -2.09 -11.27
C HIS A 17 5.51 -0.59 -11.41
N THR A 18 4.66 -0.12 -12.31
CA THR A 18 4.43 1.31 -12.53
C THR A 18 3.04 1.67 -12.03
N ILE A 19 2.98 2.56 -11.07
CA ILE A 19 1.74 3.11 -10.54
C ILE A 19 1.60 4.53 -11.06
N SER A 20 0.59 4.76 -11.87
CA SER A 20 0.33 6.07 -12.47
C SER A 20 -1.15 6.39 -12.44
N PHE A 21 -1.48 7.65 -12.64
CA PHE A 21 -2.84 8.16 -12.64
C PHE A 21 -3.10 8.97 -13.91
N PRO A 22 -4.31 8.96 -14.47
CA PRO A 22 -5.48 8.18 -14.01
C PRO A 22 -5.31 6.67 -14.22
N ARG A 23 -6.07 5.90 -13.46
CA ARG A 23 -6.10 4.44 -13.53
C ARG A 23 -7.52 3.92 -13.40
N GLU A 24 -7.71 2.64 -13.65
CA GLU A 24 -8.99 1.97 -13.40
C GLU A 24 -9.09 1.57 -11.93
N GLY A 25 -10.18 1.91 -11.28
CA GLY A 25 -10.49 1.47 -9.94
C GLY A 25 -9.68 2.11 -8.81
N LEU A 26 -10.07 1.76 -7.60
CA LEU A 26 -9.40 2.20 -6.39
C LEU A 26 -8.07 1.48 -6.18
N LEU A 27 -7.12 2.19 -5.61
CA LEU A 27 -5.85 1.62 -5.17
C LEU A 27 -5.74 1.72 -3.65
N GLY A 28 -5.46 0.58 -3.00
CA GLY A 28 -5.06 0.54 -1.61
C GLY A 28 -3.54 0.38 -1.55
N LEU A 29 -2.84 1.40 -1.07
CA LEU A 29 -1.39 1.41 -0.97
C LEU A 29 -0.99 1.30 0.50
N GLY A 30 -0.14 0.32 0.82
CA GLY A 30 0.44 0.17 2.14
C GLY A 30 1.95 0.38 2.07
N ILE A 31 2.48 1.24 2.94
CA ILE A 31 3.92 1.43 3.08
C ILE A 31 4.30 1.04 4.50
N ALA A 32 5.30 0.17 4.64
CA ALA A 32 5.79 -0.28 5.92
C ALA A 32 7.32 -0.39 5.89
N ASP A 33 7.95 -0.18 7.03
CA ASP A 33 9.37 -0.48 7.21
C ASP A 33 9.54 -1.81 7.96
N ARG A 34 10.77 -2.19 8.28
CA ARG A 34 11.08 -3.45 8.96
C ARG A 34 10.47 -3.55 10.37
N HIS A 35 10.16 -2.42 11.00
CA HIS A 35 9.62 -2.39 12.37
C HIS A 35 8.12 -2.72 12.41
N CYS A 36 7.41 -2.60 11.29
CA CYS A 36 5.96 -2.75 11.24
C CYS A 36 5.47 -3.62 10.09
N ALA A 37 6.34 -4.38 9.44
CA ALA A 37 5.99 -5.15 8.24
C ALA A 37 4.81 -6.10 8.46
N HIS A 38 4.74 -6.76 9.62
CA HIS A 38 3.67 -7.71 9.92
C HIS A 38 2.31 -7.04 10.14
N ASP A 39 2.28 -5.77 10.46
CA ASP A 39 1.04 -5.06 10.73
C ASP A 39 0.23 -4.75 9.45
N GLY A 40 0.83 -4.97 8.29
CA GLY A 40 0.15 -4.80 7.00
C GLY A 40 -0.81 -5.93 6.66
N ASP A 41 -0.52 -7.16 7.08
CA ASP A 41 -1.33 -8.33 6.72
C ASP A 41 -2.79 -8.22 7.17
N PRO A 42 -3.10 -7.81 8.41
CA PRO A 42 -4.50 -7.65 8.80
C PRO A 42 -5.26 -6.62 7.97
N TRP A 43 -4.60 -5.55 7.50
CA TRP A 43 -5.21 -4.60 6.59
C TRP A 43 -5.57 -5.24 5.26
N ASN A 44 -4.61 -5.96 4.67
CA ASN A 44 -4.81 -6.63 3.39
C ASN A 44 -5.92 -7.68 3.47
N ASP A 45 -5.91 -8.49 4.52
CA ASP A 45 -6.91 -9.52 4.73
C ASP A 45 -8.32 -8.93 4.85
N ALA A 46 -8.48 -7.86 5.62
CA ALA A 46 -9.77 -7.21 5.82
C ALA A 46 -10.30 -6.59 4.51
N VAL A 47 -9.42 -5.93 3.75
CA VAL A 47 -9.81 -5.31 2.48
C VAL A 47 -10.17 -6.37 1.44
N ARG A 48 -9.39 -7.43 1.32
CA ARG A 48 -9.68 -8.53 0.39
C ARG A 48 -10.99 -9.25 0.73
N GLU A 49 -11.22 -9.50 2.00
CA GLU A 49 -12.44 -10.16 2.44
C GLU A 49 -13.68 -9.34 2.08
N ARG A 50 -13.61 -8.02 2.29
CA ARG A 50 -14.78 -7.16 2.07
C ARG A 50 -14.97 -6.75 0.61
N TYR A 51 -13.89 -6.47 -0.10
CA TYR A 51 -13.97 -5.85 -1.43
C TYR A 51 -13.50 -6.72 -2.59
N GLY A 52 -12.70 -7.73 -2.30
CA GLY A 52 -12.16 -8.59 -3.35
C GLY A 52 -11.41 -7.79 -4.42
N ALA A 53 -11.75 -8.03 -5.69
CA ALA A 53 -11.08 -7.40 -6.82
C ALA A 53 -11.52 -5.93 -7.08
N ARG A 54 -12.43 -5.40 -6.27
CA ARG A 54 -12.88 -4.01 -6.44
C ARG A 54 -11.85 -2.98 -6.01
N ILE A 55 -10.83 -3.41 -5.28
CA ILE A 55 -9.69 -2.57 -4.88
C ILE A 55 -8.41 -3.31 -5.23
N ASP A 56 -7.51 -2.64 -5.94
CA ASP A 56 -6.16 -3.17 -6.16
C ASP A 56 -5.31 -2.85 -4.94
N LEU A 57 -4.57 -3.83 -4.45
CA LEU A 57 -3.67 -3.66 -3.32
C LEU A 57 -2.23 -3.63 -3.79
N CYS A 58 -1.47 -2.69 -3.24
CA CYS A 58 -0.04 -2.54 -3.51
C CYS A 58 0.70 -2.33 -2.20
N GLY A 59 1.68 -3.19 -1.92
CA GLY A 59 2.52 -3.08 -0.74
C GLY A 59 3.91 -2.57 -1.11
N VAL A 60 4.42 -1.63 -0.33
CA VAL A 60 5.76 -1.06 -0.50
C VAL A 60 6.55 -1.20 0.79
N ALA A 61 7.77 -1.72 0.67
CA ALA A 61 8.71 -1.82 1.78
C ALA A 61 9.70 -0.66 1.74
N ALA A 62 9.71 0.17 2.78
CA ALA A 62 10.66 1.26 2.96
C ALA A 62 11.92 0.66 3.59
N LEU A 63 13.03 0.60 2.86
CA LEU A 63 14.19 -0.23 3.18
C LEU A 63 15.47 0.55 3.51
N GLU A 64 15.41 1.89 3.54
CA GLU A 64 16.63 2.69 3.75
C GLU A 64 17.33 2.37 5.06
N ASP A 65 16.58 2.04 6.12
CA ASP A 65 17.15 1.75 7.44
C ASP A 65 17.71 0.32 7.56
N ILE A 66 17.58 -0.51 6.55
CA ILE A 66 18.17 -1.84 6.55
C ILE A 66 19.70 -1.71 6.37
N PRO A 67 20.51 -2.30 7.27
CA PRO A 67 21.96 -2.28 7.11
C PRO A 67 22.36 -2.79 5.72
N PHE A 68 23.34 -2.15 5.09
CA PHE A 68 23.67 -2.46 3.72
C PHE A 68 24.10 -3.93 3.52
N TRP A 69 24.68 -4.56 4.54
CA TRP A 69 25.11 -5.96 4.47
C TRP A 69 23.94 -6.94 4.55
N TRP A 70 22.75 -6.50 4.97
CA TRP A 70 21.52 -7.29 4.91
C TRP A 70 20.79 -7.15 3.57
N ARG A 71 21.06 -6.10 2.83
CA ARG A 71 20.33 -5.82 1.57
C ARG A 71 20.33 -6.98 0.57
N PRO A 72 21.46 -7.71 0.36
CA PRO A 72 21.43 -8.86 -0.55
C PRO A 72 20.49 -9.98 -0.13
N LEU A 73 20.10 -10.03 1.14
CA LEU A 73 19.23 -11.08 1.68
C LEU A 73 17.74 -10.73 1.55
N VAL A 74 17.38 -9.48 1.32
CA VAL A 74 15.99 -9.03 1.32
C VAL A 74 15.16 -9.74 0.23
N ARG A 75 15.62 -9.72 -1.02
CA ARG A 75 14.90 -10.37 -2.11
C ARG A 75 14.75 -11.88 -1.93
N PRO A 76 15.83 -12.64 -1.65
CA PRO A 76 15.69 -14.07 -1.44
C PRO A 76 14.73 -14.44 -0.31
N VAL A 77 14.78 -13.69 0.80
CA VAL A 77 13.87 -13.93 1.94
C VAL A 77 12.43 -13.64 1.54
N LEU A 78 12.16 -12.50 0.92
CA LEU A 78 10.81 -12.16 0.49
C LEU A 78 10.27 -13.13 -0.56
N ARG A 79 11.10 -13.56 -1.53
CA ARG A 79 10.68 -14.56 -2.52
C ARG A 79 10.28 -15.89 -1.87
N ARG A 80 10.95 -16.25 -0.78
CA ARG A 80 10.66 -17.51 -0.09
C ARG A 80 9.36 -17.45 0.71
N TYR A 81 9.09 -16.32 1.37
CA TYR A 81 8.00 -16.24 2.36
C TYR A 81 6.79 -15.44 1.89
N VAL A 82 6.90 -14.66 0.83
CA VAL A 82 5.82 -13.80 0.34
C VAL A 82 5.58 -14.06 -1.13
N GLU A 83 4.39 -14.58 -1.45
CA GLU A 83 4.02 -14.88 -2.84
C GLU A 83 3.63 -13.65 -3.63
N GLU A 84 2.99 -12.69 -2.97
CA GLU A 84 2.53 -11.47 -3.62
C GLU A 84 3.66 -10.47 -3.81
N PRO A 85 3.61 -9.65 -4.89
CA PRO A 85 4.63 -8.64 -5.10
C PRO A 85 4.68 -7.64 -3.94
N ILE A 86 5.89 -7.39 -3.44
CA ILE A 86 6.19 -6.32 -2.51
C ILE A 86 7.20 -5.39 -3.19
N LEU A 87 6.83 -4.14 -3.40
CA LEU A 87 7.70 -3.18 -4.08
C LEU A 87 8.78 -2.70 -3.11
N LEU A 88 10.01 -2.63 -3.59
CA LEU A 88 11.17 -2.36 -2.75
C LEU A 88 11.66 -0.92 -2.96
N ASP A 89 11.49 -0.10 -1.93
CA ASP A 89 11.93 1.30 -1.91
C ASP A 89 13.23 1.42 -1.12
N TRP A 90 14.35 1.15 -1.79
CA TRP A 90 15.65 1.02 -1.16
C TRP A 90 16.17 2.29 -0.51
N HIS A 91 15.78 3.45 -1.01
CA HIS A 91 16.27 4.75 -0.53
C HIS A 91 15.17 5.59 0.10
N ASN A 92 14.01 5.00 0.35
CA ASN A 92 12.82 5.68 0.89
C ASN A 92 12.41 6.92 0.06
N GLU A 93 12.71 6.94 -1.23
CA GLU A 93 12.32 8.03 -2.11
C GLU A 93 10.80 8.13 -2.24
N LEU A 94 10.15 6.99 -2.47
CA LEU A 94 8.70 6.96 -2.53
C LEU A 94 8.09 7.24 -1.17
N ALA A 95 8.63 6.60 -0.13
CA ALA A 95 8.16 6.82 1.24
C ALA A 95 8.16 8.30 1.59
N ALA A 96 9.23 9.03 1.25
CA ALA A 96 9.33 10.46 1.50
C ALA A 96 8.26 11.26 0.72
N ARG A 97 8.03 10.92 -0.54
CA ARG A 97 7.03 11.59 -1.38
C ARG A 97 5.60 11.38 -0.87
N TYR A 98 5.33 10.22 -0.26
CA TYR A 98 4.05 9.92 0.37
C TYR A 98 3.99 10.35 1.84
N ARG A 99 5.03 11.03 2.33
CA ARG A 99 5.16 11.49 3.71
C ARG A 99 4.98 10.35 4.72
N PHE A 100 5.69 9.26 4.44
CA PHE A 100 5.65 8.06 5.26
C PHE A 100 6.04 8.37 6.71
N ARG A 101 5.20 7.88 7.64
CA ARG A 101 5.47 7.96 9.07
C ARG A 101 6.20 6.69 9.50
N PRO A 102 7.47 6.80 9.97
CA PRO A 102 8.28 5.62 10.32
C PRO A 102 7.68 4.79 11.46
N GLU A 103 8.05 3.52 11.48
CA GLU A 103 7.73 2.56 12.53
C GLU A 103 6.24 2.23 12.67
N CYS A 104 5.44 2.60 11.71
CA CYS A 104 4.05 2.17 11.63
C CYS A 104 3.65 1.96 10.16
N VAL A 105 2.66 1.10 9.94
CA VAL A 105 2.09 0.92 8.61
C VAL A 105 1.32 2.18 8.24
N ASN A 106 1.56 2.67 7.02
CA ASN A 106 0.82 3.78 6.45
C ASN A 106 -0.08 3.22 5.35
N VAL A 107 -1.37 3.42 5.48
CA VAL A 107 -2.38 2.92 4.54
C VAL A 107 -3.03 4.10 3.82
N TYR A 108 -3.07 4.04 2.50
CA TYR A 108 -3.66 5.07 1.66
C TYR A 108 -4.73 4.45 0.79
N ILE A 109 -5.89 5.08 0.71
CA ILE A 109 -6.92 4.77 -0.28
C ILE A 109 -6.90 5.86 -1.32
N ILE A 110 -6.65 5.49 -2.57
CA ILE A 110 -6.40 6.43 -3.65
C ILE A 110 -7.43 6.21 -4.75
N ALA A 111 -8.10 7.29 -5.15
CA ALA A 111 -9.07 7.27 -6.23
C ALA A 111 -8.39 7.13 -7.60
N PRO A 112 -9.12 6.72 -8.64
CA PRO A 112 -8.56 6.55 -9.99
C PRO A 112 -7.86 7.78 -10.54
N ASP A 113 -8.28 8.98 -10.16
CA ASP A 113 -7.66 10.24 -10.61
C ASP A 113 -6.40 10.61 -9.82
N GLY A 114 -6.03 9.82 -8.82
CA GLY A 114 -4.87 10.09 -7.96
C GLY A 114 -5.20 10.83 -6.66
N THR A 115 -6.46 11.18 -6.42
CA THR A 115 -6.84 11.83 -5.16
C THR A 115 -6.71 10.86 -4.00
N ILE A 116 -6.01 11.26 -2.94
CA ILE A 116 -5.93 10.47 -1.71
C ILE A 116 -7.20 10.69 -0.91
N LEU A 117 -8.04 9.66 -0.83
CA LEU A 117 -9.32 9.71 -0.13
C LEU A 117 -9.18 9.52 1.37
N LEU A 118 -8.19 8.74 1.78
CA LEU A 118 -7.99 8.40 3.18
C LEU A 118 -6.54 8.02 3.43
N ARG A 119 -6.05 8.38 4.59
CA ARG A 119 -4.72 7.99 5.07
C ARG A 119 -4.85 7.56 6.53
N LEU A 120 -4.43 6.33 6.83
CA LEU A 120 -4.48 5.77 8.18
C LEU A 120 -3.10 5.25 8.57
N PHE A 121 -2.85 5.20 9.87
CA PHE A 121 -1.56 4.78 10.42
C PHE A 121 -1.73 3.66 11.44
N GLY A 122 -0.77 2.76 11.47
CA GLY A 122 -0.65 1.76 12.52
C GLY A 122 -1.48 0.51 12.27
N LYS A 123 -1.79 -0.22 13.33
CA LYS A 123 -2.46 -1.51 13.25
C LYS A 123 -3.91 -1.39 12.78
N ALA A 124 -4.40 -2.46 12.14
CA ALA A 124 -5.78 -2.55 11.63
C ALA A 124 -6.78 -2.75 12.77
N ARG A 125 -6.91 -1.74 13.63
CA ARG A 125 -7.88 -1.78 14.73
C ARG A 125 -9.31 -1.56 14.22
N PRO A 126 -10.33 -2.09 14.92
CA PRO A 126 -11.72 -1.97 14.45
C PRO A 126 -12.17 -0.54 14.11
N ALA A 127 -11.79 0.45 14.90
CA ALA A 127 -12.16 1.84 14.62
C ALA A 127 -11.56 2.36 13.32
N LYS A 128 -10.32 1.98 13.02
CA LYS A 128 -9.64 2.37 11.77
C LYS A 128 -10.22 1.66 10.57
N LEU A 129 -10.51 0.37 10.70
CA LEU A 129 -11.19 -0.40 9.65
C LEU A 129 -12.55 0.17 9.33
N ARG A 130 -13.33 0.58 10.35
CA ARG A 130 -14.62 1.23 10.12
C ARG A 130 -14.49 2.52 9.31
N ARG A 131 -13.45 3.31 9.60
CA ARG A 131 -13.18 4.53 8.82
C ARG A 131 -12.87 4.20 7.36
N LEU A 132 -12.05 3.18 7.13
CA LEU A 132 -11.72 2.73 5.79
C LEU A 132 -12.98 2.26 5.05
N TYR A 133 -13.79 1.43 5.68
CA TYR A 133 -15.02 0.92 5.08
C TYR A 133 -16.00 2.06 4.76
N THR A 134 -16.14 3.02 5.65
CA THR A 134 -17.01 4.17 5.42
C THR A 134 -16.62 4.94 4.14
N VAL A 135 -15.33 5.21 3.98
CA VAL A 135 -14.81 5.95 2.83
C VAL A 135 -14.95 5.14 1.55
N VAL A 136 -14.53 3.87 1.58
CA VAL A 136 -14.55 3.01 0.38
C VAL A 136 -15.98 2.70 -0.04
N ASP A 137 -16.86 2.36 0.91
CA ASP A 137 -18.26 2.05 0.59
C ASP A 137 -18.96 3.26 -0.03
N ALA A 138 -18.74 4.45 0.53
CA ALA A 138 -19.32 5.68 -0.02
C ALA A 138 -18.83 5.95 -1.44
N TRP A 139 -17.55 5.77 -1.69
CA TRP A 139 -16.99 5.96 -3.03
C TRP A 139 -17.57 4.96 -4.03
N LEU A 140 -17.65 3.69 -3.66
CA LEU A 140 -18.20 2.63 -4.52
C LEU A 140 -19.68 2.86 -4.82
N GLU A 141 -20.44 3.36 -3.86
CA GLU A 141 -21.86 3.72 -4.07
C GLU A 141 -22.01 4.85 -5.09
N GLU A 142 -21.16 5.87 -5.04
CA GLU A 142 -21.16 6.96 -6.00
C GLU A 142 -20.84 6.51 -7.43
N GLN A 143 -20.04 5.44 -7.56
CA GLN A 143 -19.68 4.90 -8.87
C GLN A 143 -20.67 3.87 -9.40
N ALA A 144 -21.59 3.41 -8.56
CA ALA A 144 -22.58 2.45 -8.99
C ALA A 144 -23.52 3.07 -10.02
N PRO A 145 -23.85 2.35 -11.12
CA PRO A 145 -24.79 2.88 -12.09
C PRO A 145 -26.18 3.04 -11.46
N ASP A 146 -26.83 4.15 -11.76
CA ASP A 146 -28.22 4.36 -11.36
C ASP A 146 -29.10 3.28 -11.99
N SER A 147 -29.79 2.54 -11.14
CA SER A 147 -30.70 1.49 -11.59
C SER A 147 -32.09 2.04 -11.92
#